data_30ea8c0a963d4d19a9deec193bb1502b
#
_entry.id   30ea8c0a963d4d19a9deec193bb1502b
#
_cell.length_a   1.000
_cell.length_b   1.000
_cell.length_c   1.000
_cell.angle_alpha   90.00
_cell.angle_beta   90.00
_cell.angle_gamma   90.00
#
_symmetry.space_group_name_H-M   'P 1'
#
loop_
_entity.id
_entity.type
_entity.pdbx_description
1 polymer ?
#
loop_
_entity_poly.entity_id
_entity_poly.type
_entity_poly.pdbx_seq_one_letter_code
_entity_poly.pdbx_strand_id
1 'polypeptide(L)'
;MKNISFLSILILLSLACSLTTPPSPPKDMPVQVSNKTHLATATQDPNPNSHTMPATCTVSAQSLHLRECAGLHCNVLAWLSTGDVLDVLDADQDWLNVTTPTGQTGWVHSKYCGGTQ
;
A
#
# COMPACT_ATOMS: atom_id res chain seq x y z
N MET A 1 -6.22 -28.42 -49.87
CA MET A 1 -7.10 -29.21 -49.02
C MET A 1 -6.34 -29.51 -47.69
N LYS A 2 -6.12 -28.51 -46.84
CA LYS A 2 -5.43 -28.73 -45.56
C LYS A 2 -5.69 -27.63 -44.50
N ASN A 3 -6.85 -26.96 -44.53
CA ASN A 3 -7.10 -25.80 -43.63
C ASN A 3 -8.34 -25.95 -42.71
N ILE A 4 -8.90 -27.15 -42.56
CA ILE A 4 -10.12 -27.36 -41.75
C ILE A 4 -9.81 -27.92 -40.36
N SER A 5 -8.56 -28.35 -40.11
CA SER A 5 -8.21 -29.02 -38.83
C SER A 5 -7.83 -28.09 -37.68
N PHE A 6 -7.56 -26.81 -37.95
CA PHE A 6 -7.16 -25.87 -36.87
C PHE A 6 -8.32 -25.14 -36.20
N LEU A 7 -9.51 -25.12 -36.84
CA LEU A 7 -10.67 -24.41 -36.30
C LEU A 7 -11.43 -25.24 -35.26
N SER A 8 -11.25 -26.57 -35.27
CA SER A 8 -11.98 -27.47 -34.36
C SER A 8 -11.35 -27.60 -32.97
N ILE A 9 -10.08 -27.21 -32.82
CA ILE A 9 -9.36 -27.33 -31.52
C ILE A 9 -9.58 -26.11 -30.61
N LEU A 10 -10.01 -24.98 -31.16
CA LEU A 10 -10.18 -23.73 -30.42
C LEU A 10 -11.50 -23.61 -29.64
N ILE A 11 -12.44 -24.54 -29.85
CA ILE A 11 -13.81 -24.47 -29.25
C ILE A 11 -13.94 -25.26 -27.93
N LEU A 12 -12.96 -26.08 -27.57
CA LEU A 12 -13.06 -26.96 -26.40
C LEU A 12 -12.35 -26.47 -25.10
N LEU A 13 -11.85 -25.21 -25.07
CA LEU A 13 -11.10 -24.71 -23.93
C LEU A 13 -11.82 -23.61 -23.12
N SER A 14 -13.12 -23.44 -23.24
CA SER A 14 -13.86 -22.35 -22.58
C SER A 14 -14.99 -22.83 -21.68
N LEU A 15 -14.76 -23.80 -20.80
CA LEU A 15 -15.71 -24.11 -19.71
C LEU A 15 -14.95 -24.58 -18.45
N ALA A 16 -14.35 -23.65 -17.71
CA ALA A 16 -14.00 -23.84 -16.31
C ALA A 16 -14.12 -22.51 -15.58
N CYS A 17 -15.34 -21.99 -15.46
CA CYS A 17 -15.67 -20.96 -14.47
C CYS A 17 -15.89 -21.67 -13.14
N SER A 18 -14.82 -21.83 -12.34
CA SER A 18 -14.96 -22.20 -10.94
C SER A 18 -15.49 -21.03 -10.17
N LEU A 19 -16.76 -21.06 -9.78
CA LEU A 19 -17.33 -20.22 -8.75
C LEU A 19 -16.67 -20.60 -7.41
N THR A 20 -15.62 -19.88 -7.05
CA THR A 20 -15.10 -19.92 -5.69
C THR A 20 -15.90 -18.90 -4.88
N THR A 21 -16.86 -19.38 -4.13
CA THR A 21 -17.61 -18.61 -3.13
C THR A 21 -16.63 -18.16 -2.04
N PRO A 22 -16.49 -16.85 -1.73
CA PRO A 22 -15.67 -16.43 -0.62
C PRO A 22 -16.29 -16.91 0.70
N PRO A 23 -15.49 -17.37 1.68
CA PRO A 23 -16.00 -17.75 2.98
C PRO A 23 -16.57 -16.52 3.69
N SER A 24 -17.81 -16.64 4.19
CA SER A 24 -18.46 -15.65 5.03
C SER A 24 -17.66 -15.43 6.31
N PRO A 25 -17.50 -14.17 6.78
CA PRO A 25 -16.87 -13.92 8.07
C PRO A 25 -17.73 -14.49 9.20
N PRO A 26 -17.11 -15.08 10.25
CA PRO A 26 -17.84 -15.56 11.40
C PRO A 26 -18.52 -14.39 12.11
N LYS A 27 -19.84 -14.47 12.23
CA LYS A 27 -20.63 -13.68 13.17
C LYS A 27 -20.37 -14.24 14.56
N ASP A 28 -20.30 -13.35 15.51
CA ASP A 28 -20.21 -13.53 16.95
C ASP A 28 -18.79 -13.45 17.54
N MET A 29 -18.37 -12.18 17.73
CA MET A 29 -17.58 -11.82 18.90
C MET A 29 -18.29 -10.69 19.65
N PRO A 30 -18.49 -10.82 20.97
CA PRO A 30 -19.13 -9.79 21.78
C PRO A 30 -18.24 -8.56 21.82
N VAL A 31 -18.81 -7.41 21.46
CA VAL A 31 -18.19 -6.09 21.65
C VAL A 31 -18.00 -5.88 23.15
N GLN A 32 -16.79 -6.05 23.63
CA GLN A 32 -16.38 -5.56 24.93
C GLN A 32 -16.22 -4.04 24.83
N VAL A 33 -17.28 -3.34 25.19
CA VAL A 33 -17.23 -1.90 25.47
C VAL A 33 -16.45 -1.75 26.76
N SER A 34 -15.13 -1.60 26.67
CA SER A 34 -14.32 -1.18 27.78
C SER A 34 -14.22 0.33 27.76
N ASN A 35 -15.20 0.97 28.41
CA ASN A 35 -15.11 2.38 28.80
C ASN A 35 -13.99 2.50 29.83
N LYS A 36 -12.76 2.70 29.36
CA LYS A 36 -11.69 3.19 30.21
C LYS A 36 -11.40 4.62 29.78
N THR A 37 -12.08 5.54 30.48
CA THR A 37 -11.73 6.96 30.52
C THR A 37 -10.30 7.07 31.03
N HIS A 38 -9.32 7.09 30.14
CA HIS A 38 -7.99 7.56 30.43
C HIS A 38 -7.95 9.04 30.09
N LEU A 39 -8.07 9.85 31.10
CA LEU A 39 -7.59 11.22 31.12
C LEU A 39 -6.05 11.14 31.00
N ALA A 40 -5.55 11.03 29.78
CA ALA A 40 -4.13 11.10 29.51
C ALA A 40 -3.75 12.58 29.50
N THR A 41 -3.22 13.02 30.62
CA THR A 41 -2.35 14.20 30.70
C THR A 41 -1.22 13.98 29.73
N ALA A 42 -1.24 14.70 28.60
CA ALA A 42 -0.14 14.71 27.64
C ALA A 42 1.07 15.39 28.31
N THR A 43 1.92 14.62 28.94
CA THR A 43 3.27 15.04 29.26
C THR A 43 4.03 15.03 27.93
N GLN A 44 4.18 16.21 27.33
CA GLN A 44 5.10 16.42 26.22
C GLN A 44 6.52 16.27 26.77
N ASP A 45 7.16 15.14 26.52
CA ASP A 45 8.59 15.02 26.61
C ASP A 45 9.21 15.86 25.48
N PRO A 46 9.97 16.90 25.80
CA PRO A 46 10.73 17.64 24.79
C PRO A 46 11.98 16.84 24.43
N ASN A 47 11.82 15.79 23.63
CA ASN A 47 12.93 15.15 22.97
C ASN A 47 13.33 15.99 21.75
N PRO A 48 14.50 16.66 21.73
CA PRO A 48 14.91 17.52 20.61
C PRO A 48 15.23 16.76 19.32
N ASN A 49 15.02 15.46 19.28
CA ASN A 49 15.21 14.59 18.12
C ASN A 49 13.91 13.98 17.56
N SER A 50 12.76 14.51 17.93
CA SER A 50 11.53 14.19 17.22
C SER A 50 11.60 14.80 15.82
N HIS A 51 12.19 14.08 14.87
CA HIS A 51 11.89 14.32 13.47
C HIS A 51 10.38 14.09 13.32
N THR A 52 9.62 15.18 13.30
CA THR A 52 8.19 15.13 12.94
C THR A 52 8.13 14.58 11.52
N MET A 53 7.81 13.29 11.39
CA MET A 53 7.62 12.68 10.07
C MET A 53 6.45 13.40 9.38
N PRO A 54 6.57 13.71 8.09
CA PRO A 54 5.45 14.25 7.35
C PRO A 54 4.30 13.21 7.38
N ALA A 55 3.10 13.67 7.66
CA ALA A 55 1.91 12.78 7.67
C ALA A 55 1.60 12.26 6.27
N THR A 56 1.97 13.02 5.24
CA THR A 56 1.75 12.67 3.83
C THR A 56 2.97 12.98 2.97
N CYS A 57 3.11 12.23 1.88
CA CYS A 57 4.10 12.45 0.83
C CYS A 57 3.38 12.68 -0.50
N THR A 58 3.51 13.86 -1.08
CA THR A 58 3.06 14.10 -2.46
C THR A 58 4.20 13.82 -3.42
N VAL A 59 4.00 12.91 -4.36
CA VAL A 59 5.02 12.53 -5.35
C VAL A 59 5.35 13.70 -6.26
N SER A 60 6.62 14.12 -6.29
CA SER A 60 7.13 15.21 -7.13
C SER A 60 7.80 14.74 -8.43
N ALA A 61 8.19 13.47 -8.49
CA ALA A 61 8.80 12.87 -9.67
C ALA A 61 7.75 12.44 -10.69
N GLN A 62 8.07 12.49 -12.00
CA GLN A 62 7.17 11.98 -13.05
C GLN A 62 6.86 10.48 -12.89
N SER A 63 7.82 9.74 -12.35
CA SER A 63 7.68 8.32 -12.03
C SER A 63 8.51 7.98 -10.82
N LEU A 64 7.88 7.39 -9.81
CA LEU A 64 8.49 6.96 -8.57
C LEU A 64 8.18 5.48 -8.32
N HIS A 65 9.18 4.73 -7.93
CA HIS A 65 8.99 3.33 -7.60
C HIS A 65 8.55 3.17 -6.15
N LEU A 66 7.43 2.48 -5.95
CA LEU A 66 7.08 1.89 -4.66
C LEU A 66 7.82 0.56 -4.55
N ARG A 67 8.61 0.36 -3.49
CA ARG A 67 9.46 -0.83 -3.32
C ARG A 67 9.06 -1.65 -2.10
N GLU A 68 9.46 -2.90 -2.13
CA GLU A 68 9.19 -3.86 -1.05
C GLU A 68 9.94 -3.50 0.24
N CYS A 69 11.12 -2.90 0.15
CA CYS A 69 11.92 -2.48 1.30
C CYS A 69 12.68 -1.16 1.04
N ALA A 70 13.28 -0.58 2.09
CA ALA A 70 14.04 0.66 2.07
C ALA A 70 15.38 0.49 1.34
N GLY A 71 15.36 0.39 0.00
CA GLY A 71 16.58 0.21 -0.77
C GLY A 71 16.36 0.04 -2.27
N LEU A 72 17.36 0.46 -3.06
CA LEU A 72 17.32 0.35 -4.51
C LEU A 72 17.39 -1.09 -5.03
N HIS A 73 17.89 -2.02 -4.22
CA HIS A 73 18.00 -3.44 -4.53
C HIS A 73 16.69 -4.22 -4.36
N CYS A 74 15.67 -3.59 -3.69
CA CYS A 74 14.39 -4.22 -3.44
C CYS A 74 13.50 -4.23 -4.67
N ASN A 75 12.60 -5.21 -4.75
CA ASN A 75 11.66 -5.33 -5.84
C ASN A 75 10.75 -4.11 -5.93
N VAL A 76 10.37 -3.76 -7.16
CA VAL A 76 9.38 -2.72 -7.44
C VAL A 76 7.98 -3.34 -7.35
N LEU A 77 7.15 -2.81 -6.46
CA LEU A 77 5.77 -3.25 -6.26
C LEU A 77 4.80 -2.51 -7.17
N ALA A 78 5.05 -1.20 -7.37
CA ALA A 78 4.20 -0.32 -8.18
C ALA A 78 4.99 0.89 -8.70
N TRP A 79 4.40 1.58 -9.66
CA TRP A 79 4.84 2.86 -10.22
C TRP A 79 3.86 3.95 -9.79
N LEU A 80 4.39 5.01 -9.21
CA LEU A 80 3.66 6.18 -8.75
C LEU A 80 3.94 7.35 -9.67
N SER A 81 2.98 8.25 -9.82
CA SER A 81 3.04 9.40 -10.70
C SER A 81 3.09 10.71 -9.94
N THR A 82 3.54 11.77 -10.58
CA THR A 82 3.51 13.13 -10.01
C THR A 82 2.11 13.48 -9.53
N GLY A 83 2.03 13.95 -8.29
CA GLY A 83 0.77 14.35 -7.66
C GLY A 83 0.08 13.25 -6.85
N ASP A 84 0.54 12.00 -6.92
CA ASP A 84 0.04 10.96 -6.03
C ASP A 84 0.30 11.36 -4.57
N VAL A 85 -0.73 11.25 -3.73
CA VAL A 85 -0.66 11.55 -2.29
C VAL A 85 -0.62 10.23 -1.54
N LEU A 86 0.42 10.05 -0.74
CA LEU A 86 0.69 8.82 0.00
C LEU A 86 0.64 9.12 1.50
N ASP A 87 0.06 8.23 2.29
CA ASP A 87 0.11 8.33 3.74
C ASP A 87 1.43 7.76 4.26
N VAL A 88 2.18 8.54 5.04
CA VAL A 88 3.46 8.13 5.61
C VAL A 88 3.22 7.39 6.92
N LEU A 89 3.71 6.16 6.98
CA LEU A 89 3.57 5.27 8.15
C LEU A 89 4.84 5.27 9.01
N ASP A 90 6.02 5.33 8.38
CA ASP A 90 7.32 5.21 9.03
C ASP A 90 8.43 5.81 8.16
N ALA A 91 9.62 6.00 8.73
CA ALA A 91 10.80 6.46 8.01
C ALA A 91 12.05 5.67 8.44
N ASP A 92 12.88 5.32 7.47
CA ASP A 92 14.18 4.70 7.66
C ASP A 92 15.21 5.41 6.77
N GLN A 93 16.08 6.22 7.40
CA GLN A 93 17.06 7.07 6.72
C GLN A 93 16.40 7.95 5.64
N ASP A 94 16.73 7.70 4.37
CA ASP A 94 16.20 8.44 3.21
C ASP A 94 14.94 7.80 2.62
N TRP A 95 14.35 6.79 3.27
CA TRP A 95 13.18 6.08 2.81
C TRP A 95 11.96 6.32 3.69
N LEU A 96 10.80 6.40 3.08
CA LEU A 96 9.51 6.49 3.75
C LEU A 96 8.70 5.22 3.47
N ASN A 97 8.20 4.60 4.52
CA ASN A 97 7.18 3.58 4.41
C ASN A 97 5.83 4.27 4.23
N VAL A 98 5.13 3.95 3.15
CA VAL A 98 3.92 4.67 2.77
C VAL A 98 2.81 3.72 2.38
N THR A 99 1.56 4.21 2.47
CA THR A 99 0.39 3.57 1.90
C THR A 99 -0.16 4.41 0.75
N THR A 100 -0.43 3.77 -0.38
CA THR A 100 -1.07 4.41 -1.54
C THR A 100 -2.58 4.56 -1.31
N PRO A 101 -3.28 5.42 -2.08
CA PRO A 101 -4.75 5.53 -2.04
C PRO A 101 -5.48 4.22 -2.35
N THR A 102 -4.81 3.28 -3.02
CA THR A 102 -5.35 1.94 -3.32
C THR A 102 -5.10 0.92 -2.20
N GLY A 103 -4.46 1.35 -1.09
CA GLY A 103 -4.17 0.50 0.07
C GLY A 103 -2.90 -0.35 -0.05
N GLN A 104 -2.07 -0.13 -1.07
CA GLN A 104 -0.80 -0.83 -1.21
C GLN A 104 0.28 -0.16 -0.36
N THR A 105 0.96 -0.93 0.48
CA THR A 105 2.05 -0.45 1.34
C THR A 105 3.40 -0.79 0.72
N GLY A 106 4.37 0.12 0.91
CA GLY A 106 5.74 -0.07 0.44
C GLY A 106 6.64 1.12 0.78
N TRP A 107 7.83 1.16 0.19
CA TRP A 107 8.86 2.14 0.47
C TRP A 107 9.13 3.02 -0.74
N VAL A 108 9.23 4.34 -0.50
CA VAL A 108 9.61 5.35 -1.49
C VAL A 108 10.79 6.15 -0.96
N HIS A 109 11.59 6.72 -1.85
CA HIS A 109 12.70 7.57 -1.44
C HIS A 109 12.20 8.99 -1.14
N SER A 110 12.47 9.49 0.07
CA SER A 110 11.95 10.76 0.63
C SER A 110 12.24 11.99 -0.23
N LYS A 111 13.36 12.01 -0.96
CA LYS A 111 13.73 13.15 -1.85
C LYS A 111 12.72 13.43 -2.96
N TYR A 112 11.84 12.48 -3.25
CA TYR A 112 10.78 12.61 -4.26
C TYR A 112 9.42 12.93 -3.65
N CYS A 113 9.37 13.16 -2.34
CA CYS A 113 8.21 13.65 -1.62
C CYS A 113 8.25 15.17 -1.56
N GLY A 114 7.39 15.84 -2.32
CA GLY A 114 7.18 17.28 -2.25
C GLY A 114 5.94 17.59 -1.41
N GLY A 115 6.03 18.63 -0.57
CA GLY A 115 4.87 19.06 0.23
C GLY A 115 4.78 18.36 1.58
N THR A 116 5.69 18.71 2.46
CA THR A 116 5.44 18.66 3.90
C THR A 116 4.56 19.84 4.27
N GLN A 117 3.31 19.59 4.58
CA GLN A 117 2.48 20.54 5.34
C GLN A 117 2.05 19.91 6.64
#